data_9f2db22f7b48ac7ebbcd8947c7a171ca
#
_entry.id   9f2db22f7b48ac7ebbcd8947c7a171ca
#
_cell.length_a   1.000
_cell.length_b   1.000
_cell.length_c   1.000
_cell.angle_alpha   90.00
_cell.angle_beta   90.00
_cell.angle_gamma   90.00
#
_symmetry.space_group_name_H-M   'P 1'
#
loop_
_entity.id
_entity.type
_entity.pdbx_description
1 polymer ?
#
loop_
_entity_poly.entity_id
_entity_poly.type
_entity_poly.pdbx_seq_one_letter_code
_entity_poly.pdbx_strand_id
1 'polypeptide(L)'
;MSNKYTTSLRGFKDILPEDINYYYSIEKALKNITHSYSINELRTPILESTNVFDKSLGSSTDIVTKEMYVFTDKNEDSVCLRPEGTSSIVRSVIEHNLIYDRGIKKRKYWYYGPMFRHERPQKGRLRQFSQFGLEYFGFSGISSEIELIILINKLFTFLKIENYQLHINSIGNQVDRDRYGTEIKSIMNDNLSILTDSEKVTLEKNPLRLLDSKNVKIKDALSSLPPLYESLNEKSQKRFDSVTKLLNQLEINYIVDNNIVRGLDYYNDTVMEWKTDKLGSQDAICAGGRYDYLIQSNYSIDMPAVGVALGIERLVELLKINQTSSNETKYAILNDSSEHISLFMKMSELIRSTYPKHSFMNTDPESSMSSQIKYAKKLNDKLAIIINNNQIKVHNFQDNSQVEIDISQLNNYLN
;
A
#
# COMPACT_ATOMS: atom_id res chain seq x y z
N MET A 1 -3.57 -31.08 -17.77
CA MET A 1 -2.52 -31.77 -16.99
C MET A 1 -2.74 -31.39 -15.53
N SER A 2 -3.02 -32.32 -14.64
CA SER A 2 -3.11 -32.04 -13.20
C SER A 2 -1.71 -31.63 -12.71
N ASN A 3 -1.60 -30.45 -12.09
CA ASN A 3 -0.33 -30.01 -11.50
C ASN A 3 0.16 -31.06 -10.50
N LYS A 4 1.33 -31.64 -10.75
CA LYS A 4 1.97 -32.67 -9.92
C LYS A 4 2.39 -32.12 -8.53
N TYR A 5 2.32 -30.82 -8.35
CA TYR A 5 2.80 -30.09 -7.16
C TYR A 5 1.69 -29.24 -6.56
N THR A 6 1.73 -29.08 -5.24
CA THR A 6 0.90 -28.10 -4.52
C THR A 6 1.32 -26.68 -4.92
N THR A 7 0.35 -25.84 -5.26
CA THR A 7 0.58 -24.44 -5.64
C THR A 7 -0.13 -23.51 -4.66
N SER A 8 0.26 -22.23 -4.66
CA SER A 8 -0.42 -21.20 -3.86
C SER A 8 -1.90 -21.09 -4.24
N LEU A 9 -2.72 -20.63 -3.32
CA LEU A 9 -4.15 -20.41 -3.55
C LEU A 9 -4.36 -19.33 -4.61
N ARG A 10 -5.45 -19.44 -5.38
CA ARG A 10 -5.82 -18.43 -6.37
C ARG A 10 -5.98 -17.05 -5.71
N GLY A 11 -5.24 -16.08 -6.20
CA GLY A 11 -5.25 -14.69 -5.68
C GLY A 11 -4.25 -14.44 -4.54
N PHE A 12 -3.50 -15.47 -4.15
CA PHE A 12 -2.35 -15.36 -3.25
C PHE A 12 -1.07 -15.50 -4.08
N LYS A 13 -0.09 -14.67 -3.82
CA LYS A 13 1.15 -14.63 -4.59
C LYS A 13 2.35 -14.60 -3.64
N ASP A 14 3.34 -15.44 -3.93
CA ASP A 14 4.65 -15.35 -3.28
C ASP A 14 5.38 -14.11 -3.81
N ILE A 15 6.11 -13.44 -2.93
CA ILE A 15 7.03 -12.36 -3.31
C ILE A 15 8.38 -12.99 -3.58
N LEU A 16 8.76 -13.07 -4.84
CA LEU A 16 10.00 -13.72 -5.27
C LEU A 16 11.21 -12.78 -5.14
N PRO A 17 12.45 -13.32 -5.11
CA PRO A 17 13.67 -12.53 -4.96
C PRO A 17 13.83 -11.38 -5.97
N GLU A 18 13.34 -11.55 -7.20
CA GLU A 18 13.36 -10.49 -8.22
C GLU A 18 12.44 -9.31 -7.90
N ASP A 19 11.40 -9.53 -7.10
CA ASP A 19 10.41 -8.51 -6.73
C ASP A 19 10.71 -7.83 -5.39
N ILE A 20 11.42 -8.52 -4.48
CA ILE A 20 11.56 -8.09 -3.08
C ILE A 20 12.22 -6.72 -2.92
N ASN A 21 13.12 -6.35 -3.82
CA ASN A 21 13.81 -5.06 -3.78
C ASN A 21 12.86 -3.87 -4.00
N TYR A 22 11.77 -4.05 -4.75
CA TYR A 22 10.74 -3.03 -4.88
C TYR A 22 10.03 -2.80 -3.54
N TYR A 23 9.70 -3.89 -2.81
CA TYR A 23 9.09 -3.81 -1.48
C TYR A 23 10.02 -3.10 -0.48
N TYR A 24 11.30 -3.47 -0.43
CA TYR A 24 12.28 -2.81 0.44
C TYR A 24 12.43 -1.32 0.13
N SER A 25 12.43 -0.95 -1.13
CA SER A 25 12.51 0.46 -1.56
C SER A 25 11.29 1.25 -1.09
N ILE A 26 10.10 0.66 -1.23
CA ILE A 26 8.84 1.25 -0.75
C ILE A 26 8.88 1.36 0.78
N GLU A 27 9.18 0.28 1.51
CA GLU A 27 9.23 0.28 2.98
C GLU A 27 10.22 1.31 3.53
N LYS A 28 11.39 1.45 2.90
CA LYS A 28 12.37 2.47 3.25
C LYS A 28 11.83 3.88 3.05
N ALA A 29 11.14 4.13 1.93
CA ALA A 29 10.51 5.40 1.64
C ALA A 29 9.43 5.73 2.68
N LEU A 30 8.56 4.76 3.01
CA LEU A 30 7.50 4.90 4.00
C LEU A 30 8.06 5.23 5.39
N LYS A 31 9.07 4.51 5.86
CA LYS A 31 9.72 4.76 7.17
C LYS A 31 10.36 6.13 7.22
N ASN A 32 11.06 6.54 6.17
CA ASN A 32 11.72 7.84 6.13
C ASN A 32 10.71 8.98 6.17
N ILE A 33 9.65 8.90 5.37
CA ILE A 33 8.66 9.97 5.30
C ILE A 33 7.84 10.06 6.58
N THR A 34 7.38 8.95 7.14
CA THR A 34 6.62 8.95 8.41
C THR A 34 7.45 9.45 9.58
N HIS A 35 8.75 9.12 9.61
CA HIS A 35 9.68 9.65 10.60
C HIS A 35 9.80 11.19 10.49
N SER A 36 9.96 11.73 9.28
CA SER A 36 10.11 13.17 9.07
C SER A 36 8.86 13.99 9.45
N TYR A 37 7.67 13.36 9.48
CA TYR A 37 6.41 13.95 9.92
C TYR A 37 6.02 13.60 11.36
N SER A 38 6.92 12.93 12.11
CA SER A 38 6.68 12.46 13.48
C SER A 38 5.40 11.63 13.63
N ILE A 39 5.15 10.73 12.70
CA ILE A 39 4.01 9.82 12.70
C ILE A 39 4.46 8.49 13.29
N ASN A 40 3.79 8.01 14.33
CA ASN A 40 4.15 6.79 15.03
C ASN A 40 3.61 5.53 14.32
N GLU A 41 4.40 4.47 14.31
CA GLU A 41 3.94 3.18 13.81
C GLU A 41 2.98 2.52 14.82
N LEU A 42 1.86 1.97 14.33
CA LEU A 42 0.95 1.15 15.09
C LEU A 42 0.63 -0.14 14.32
N ARG A 43 0.89 -1.28 14.91
CA ARG A 43 0.61 -2.60 14.32
C ARG A 43 -0.52 -3.28 15.05
N THR A 44 -1.53 -3.71 14.31
CA THR A 44 -2.67 -4.47 14.84
C THR A 44 -2.59 -5.94 14.42
N PRO A 45 -3.25 -6.85 15.12
CA PRO A 45 -3.34 -8.25 14.72
C PRO A 45 -3.92 -8.42 13.31
N ILE A 46 -3.57 -9.52 12.66
CA ILE A 46 -4.16 -9.92 11.36
C ILE A 46 -5.57 -10.47 11.56
N LEU A 47 -5.75 -11.21 12.65
CA LEU A 47 -7.02 -11.79 13.06
C LEU A 47 -7.73 -10.83 13.98
N GLU A 48 -8.99 -10.51 13.68
CA GLU A 48 -9.82 -9.58 14.42
C GLU A 48 -11.23 -10.17 14.62
N SER A 49 -11.98 -9.65 15.59
CA SER A 49 -13.41 -9.92 15.67
C SER A 49 -14.14 -9.31 14.46
N THR A 50 -15.10 -10.05 13.88
CA THR A 50 -15.92 -9.53 12.76
C THR A 50 -16.64 -8.24 13.12
N ASN A 51 -17.02 -8.06 14.38
CA ASN A 51 -17.68 -6.85 14.88
C ASN A 51 -16.89 -5.56 14.65
N VAL A 52 -15.56 -5.65 14.54
CA VAL A 52 -14.70 -4.48 14.24
C VAL A 52 -15.03 -3.91 12.87
N PHE A 53 -15.31 -4.78 11.89
CA PHE A 53 -15.57 -4.37 10.51
C PHE A 53 -17.04 -4.21 10.21
N ASP A 54 -17.91 -5.04 10.75
CA ASP A 54 -19.37 -4.95 10.55
C ASP A 54 -19.91 -3.59 10.96
N LYS A 55 -19.45 -3.08 12.12
CA LYS A 55 -19.85 -1.77 12.62
C LYS A 55 -19.22 -0.61 11.88
N SER A 56 -17.97 -0.75 11.43
CA SER A 56 -17.20 0.37 10.87
C SER A 56 -17.40 0.53 9.37
N LEU A 57 -17.45 -0.57 8.60
CA LEU A 57 -17.53 -0.49 7.14
C LEU A 57 -18.94 -0.35 6.61
N GLY A 58 -19.93 -0.61 7.45
CA GLY A 58 -21.34 -0.69 7.05
C GLY A 58 -21.71 -2.10 6.55
N SER A 59 -22.81 -2.66 7.11
CA SER A 59 -23.30 -4.01 6.81
C SER A 59 -23.73 -4.20 5.35
N SER A 60 -23.75 -3.14 4.54
CA SER A 60 -24.15 -3.14 3.13
C SER A 60 -22.98 -3.14 2.16
N THR A 61 -21.74 -2.98 2.65
CA THR A 61 -20.56 -2.92 1.79
C THR A 61 -20.23 -4.28 1.20
N ASP A 62 -19.73 -4.32 -0.04
CA ASP A 62 -19.27 -5.57 -0.65
C ASP A 62 -18.17 -6.25 0.19
N ILE A 63 -17.34 -5.46 0.86
CA ILE A 63 -16.31 -5.98 1.76
C ILE A 63 -16.93 -6.85 2.84
N VAL A 64 -17.92 -6.34 3.57
CA VAL A 64 -18.57 -7.07 4.67
C VAL A 64 -19.43 -8.22 4.15
N THR A 65 -20.18 -8.01 3.06
CA THR A 65 -21.16 -8.99 2.59
C THR A 65 -20.56 -10.13 1.79
N LYS A 66 -19.41 -9.94 1.11
CA LYS A 66 -18.90 -10.88 0.10
C LYS A 66 -17.38 -11.13 0.17
N GLU A 67 -16.59 -10.18 0.71
CA GLU A 67 -15.14 -10.21 0.52
C GLU A 67 -14.35 -10.56 1.78
N MET A 68 -14.94 -10.49 2.97
CA MET A 68 -14.27 -10.88 4.21
C MET A 68 -14.05 -12.39 4.28
N TYR A 69 -12.86 -12.80 4.76
CA TYR A 69 -12.58 -14.16 5.20
C TYR A 69 -13.02 -14.32 6.64
N VAL A 70 -14.20 -14.87 6.87
CA VAL A 70 -14.83 -15.07 8.18
C VAL A 70 -14.83 -16.55 8.53
N PHE A 71 -14.54 -16.86 9.78
CA PHE A 71 -14.62 -18.21 10.34
C PHE A 71 -14.89 -18.18 11.83
N THR A 72 -15.32 -19.30 12.39
CA THR A 72 -15.55 -19.45 13.82
C THR A 72 -14.30 -20.03 14.47
N ASP A 73 -13.84 -19.43 15.55
CA ASP A 73 -12.71 -19.96 16.31
C ASP A 73 -13.12 -21.12 17.23
N LYS A 74 -12.16 -21.63 18.02
CA LYS A 74 -12.41 -22.76 18.92
C LYS A 74 -13.34 -22.41 20.10
N ASN A 75 -13.54 -21.14 20.38
CA ASN A 75 -14.43 -20.62 21.44
C ASN A 75 -15.80 -20.22 20.89
N GLU A 76 -16.10 -20.56 19.64
CA GLU A 76 -17.32 -20.19 18.91
C GLU A 76 -17.45 -18.68 18.61
N ASP A 77 -16.35 -17.91 18.76
CA ASP A 77 -16.33 -16.50 18.40
C ASP A 77 -16.21 -16.32 16.87
N SER A 78 -16.95 -15.35 16.34
CA SER A 78 -16.83 -14.97 14.93
C SER A 78 -15.62 -14.06 14.72
N VAL A 79 -14.67 -14.56 13.97
CA VAL A 79 -13.38 -13.90 13.68
C VAL A 79 -13.15 -13.79 12.18
N CYS A 80 -12.32 -12.85 11.76
CA CYS A 80 -12.01 -12.65 10.35
C CYS A 80 -10.54 -12.25 10.15
N LEU A 81 -10.03 -12.51 8.95
CA LEU A 81 -8.81 -11.87 8.49
C LEU A 81 -9.14 -10.42 8.11
N ARG A 82 -8.40 -9.46 8.66
CA ARG A 82 -8.67 -8.02 8.45
C ARG A 82 -8.70 -7.65 6.97
N PRO A 83 -9.79 -7.04 6.46
CA PRO A 83 -9.91 -6.65 5.06
C PRO A 83 -9.28 -5.28 4.76
N GLU A 84 -9.00 -4.47 5.80
CA GLU A 84 -8.40 -3.15 5.73
C GLU A 84 -7.81 -2.76 7.09
N GLY A 85 -7.06 -1.65 7.18
CA GLY A 85 -6.33 -1.30 8.39
C GLY A 85 -7.03 -0.27 9.28
N THR A 86 -7.81 0.66 8.72
CA THR A 86 -8.36 1.81 9.45
C THR A 86 -9.21 1.39 10.66
N SER A 87 -10.13 0.44 10.47
CA SER A 87 -11.00 -0.06 11.54
C SER A 87 -10.22 -0.70 12.69
N SER A 88 -9.18 -1.50 12.35
CA SER A 88 -8.29 -2.10 13.34
C SER A 88 -7.49 -1.04 14.11
N ILE A 89 -7.01 0.00 13.44
CA ILE A 89 -6.30 1.12 14.07
C ILE A 89 -7.24 1.89 14.99
N VAL A 90 -8.46 2.21 14.55
CA VAL A 90 -9.48 2.89 15.39
C VAL A 90 -9.77 2.06 16.63
N ARG A 91 -10.04 0.75 16.48
CA ARG A 91 -10.25 -0.15 17.63
C ARG A 91 -9.07 -0.08 18.61
N SER A 92 -7.83 -0.22 18.11
CA SER A 92 -6.63 -0.21 18.94
C SER A 92 -6.42 1.12 19.68
N VAL A 93 -6.66 2.24 18.99
CA VAL A 93 -6.52 3.60 19.56
C VAL A 93 -7.52 3.81 20.69
N ILE A 94 -8.75 3.31 20.56
CA ILE A 94 -9.78 3.41 21.60
C ILE A 94 -9.50 2.43 22.74
N GLU A 95 -9.25 1.16 22.45
CA GLU A 95 -9.00 0.11 23.45
C GLU A 95 -7.86 0.46 24.39
N HIS A 96 -6.76 0.97 23.86
CA HIS A 96 -5.58 1.34 24.64
C HIS A 96 -5.59 2.80 25.12
N ASN A 97 -6.71 3.51 24.94
CA ASN A 97 -6.88 4.91 25.35
C ASN A 97 -5.77 5.85 24.82
N LEU A 98 -5.26 5.58 23.62
CA LEU A 98 -4.11 6.32 23.05
C LEU A 98 -4.43 7.77 22.73
N ILE A 99 -5.70 8.15 22.65
CA ILE A 99 -6.15 9.52 22.34
C ILE A 99 -6.00 10.45 23.55
N TYR A 100 -6.15 9.93 24.76
CA TYR A 100 -6.17 10.73 25.99
C TYR A 100 -4.88 10.65 26.78
N ASP A 101 -3.88 9.90 26.29
CA ASP A 101 -2.59 9.77 26.97
C ASP A 101 -1.91 11.13 27.15
N ARG A 102 -1.52 11.46 28.40
CA ARG A 102 -0.82 12.69 28.80
C ARG A 102 -1.53 13.99 28.39
N GLY A 103 -2.86 13.99 28.26
CA GLY A 103 -3.64 15.18 27.92
C GLY A 103 -3.52 15.66 26.47
N ILE A 104 -2.82 14.93 25.61
CA ILE A 104 -2.68 15.26 24.19
C ILE A 104 -3.81 14.57 23.43
N LYS A 105 -4.73 15.35 22.85
CA LYS A 105 -5.91 14.84 22.11
C LYS A 105 -5.61 14.63 20.60
N LYS A 106 -4.41 14.88 20.14
CA LYS A 106 -4.01 14.78 18.73
C LYS A 106 -2.98 13.70 18.55
N ARG A 107 -3.25 12.74 17.66
CA ARG A 107 -2.35 11.61 17.36
C ARG A 107 -2.28 11.36 15.87
N LYS A 108 -1.10 10.93 15.42
CA LYS A 108 -0.85 10.50 14.05
C LYS A 108 -0.24 9.12 14.10
N TYR A 109 -0.87 8.17 13.40
CA TYR A 109 -0.38 6.81 13.28
C TYR A 109 -0.22 6.42 11.82
N TRP A 110 0.73 5.53 11.57
CA TRP A 110 0.82 4.81 10.32
C TRP A 110 0.87 3.32 10.59
N TYR A 111 0.39 2.55 9.64
CA TYR A 111 0.45 1.10 9.67
C TYR A 111 0.92 0.56 8.32
N TYR A 112 1.50 -0.64 8.37
CA TYR A 112 1.88 -1.43 7.21
C TYR A 112 1.65 -2.90 7.50
N GLY A 113 1.07 -3.64 6.56
CA GLY A 113 0.91 -5.07 6.72
C GLY A 113 -0.12 -5.68 5.78
N PRO A 114 -0.29 -7.02 5.85
CA PRO A 114 -1.19 -7.77 4.97
C PRO A 114 -2.66 -7.53 5.33
N MET A 115 -3.47 -7.44 4.25
CA MET A 115 -4.93 -7.39 4.27
C MET A 115 -5.48 -8.50 3.39
N PHE A 116 -6.74 -8.90 3.61
CA PHE A 116 -7.33 -10.07 2.97
C PHE A 116 -8.74 -9.75 2.47
N ARG A 117 -8.96 -9.91 1.15
CA ARG A 117 -10.28 -9.74 0.52
C ARG A 117 -10.54 -10.82 -0.50
N HIS A 118 -11.66 -11.53 -0.39
CA HIS A 118 -12.07 -12.54 -1.34
C HIS A 118 -12.63 -11.91 -2.63
N GLU A 119 -11.78 -11.14 -3.31
CA GLU A 119 -12.13 -10.49 -4.56
C GLU A 119 -11.75 -11.34 -5.79
N ARG A 120 -12.24 -10.93 -6.96
CA ARG A 120 -11.77 -11.49 -8.23
C ARG A 120 -10.34 -11.04 -8.50
N PRO A 121 -9.35 -11.94 -8.51
CA PRO A 121 -7.95 -11.56 -8.72
C PRO A 121 -7.72 -10.97 -10.10
N GLN A 122 -6.95 -9.89 -10.15
CA GLN A 122 -6.48 -9.24 -11.38
C GLN A 122 -5.16 -8.51 -11.10
N LYS A 123 -4.54 -7.91 -12.13
CA LYS A 123 -3.28 -7.19 -11.96
C LYS A 123 -3.41 -6.08 -10.90
N GLY A 124 -2.51 -6.07 -9.91
CA GLY A 124 -2.55 -5.13 -8.79
C GLY A 124 -3.71 -5.32 -7.79
N ARG A 125 -4.50 -6.42 -7.90
CA ARG A 125 -5.60 -6.74 -6.99
C ARG A 125 -5.55 -8.23 -6.61
N LEU A 126 -5.03 -8.49 -5.44
CA LEU A 126 -4.83 -9.83 -4.89
C LEU A 126 -5.80 -10.06 -3.73
N ARG A 127 -5.98 -11.33 -3.35
CA ARG A 127 -6.77 -11.71 -2.17
C ARG A 127 -6.02 -11.54 -0.87
N GLN A 128 -4.69 -11.62 -0.91
CA GLN A 128 -3.79 -11.12 0.10
C GLN A 128 -2.94 -10.01 -0.53
N PHE A 129 -2.96 -8.85 0.08
CA PHE A 129 -2.20 -7.68 -0.37
C PHE A 129 -1.69 -6.90 0.83
N SER A 130 -0.65 -6.12 0.64
CA SER A 130 -0.12 -5.24 1.68
C SER A 130 -0.71 -3.84 1.56
N GLN A 131 -1.12 -3.27 2.67
CA GLN A 131 -1.63 -1.91 2.75
C GLN A 131 -0.73 -1.08 3.67
N PHE A 132 -0.42 0.13 3.24
CA PHE A 132 0.09 1.20 4.09
C PHE A 132 -1.02 2.20 4.30
N GLY A 133 -1.18 2.70 5.53
CA GLY A 133 -2.14 3.75 5.82
C GLY A 133 -1.61 4.75 6.84
N LEU A 134 -2.19 5.93 6.79
CA LEU A 134 -1.96 7.07 7.69
C LEU A 134 -3.29 7.47 8.30
N GLU A 135 -3.34 7.57 9.63
CA GLU A 135 -4.55 7.88 10.37
C GLU A 135 -4.27 8.98 11.39
N TYR A 136 -4.96 10.10 11.25
CA TYR A 136 -4.83 11.29 12.09
C TYR A 136 -6.08 11.48 12.93
N PHE A 137 -5.93 11.52 14.23
CA PHE A 137 -7.01 11.65 15.21
C PHE A 137 -6.95 12.98 15.95
N GLY A 138 -8.11 13.60 16.19
CA GLY A 138 -8.23 14.86 16.92
C GLY A 138 -7.93 16.12 16.12
N PHE A 139 -7.76 16.01 14.81
CA PHE A 139 -7.48 17.14 13.92
C PHE A 139 -8.78 17.57 13.19
N SER A 140 -9.43 18.61 13.65
CA SER A 140 -10.66 19.14 13.06
C SER A 140 -10.43 20.10 11.88
N GLY A 141 -9.25 20.73 11.81
CA GLY A 141 -8.88 21.69 10.75
C GLY A 141 -8.53 21.02 9.43
N ILE A 142 -8.62 21.78 8.31
CA ILE A 142 -8.27 21.31 6.97
C ILE A 142 -6.77 21.03 6.79
N SER A 143 -5.92 21.54 7.68
CA SER A 143 -4.47 21.34 7.61
C SER A 143 -4.06 19.88 7.65
N SER A 144 -4.87 19.02 8.27
CA SER A 144 -4.61 17.58 8.31
C SER A 144 -4.81 16.90 6.96
N GLU A 145 -5.86 17.27 6.21
CA GLU A 145 -6.06 16.77 4.85
C GLU A 145 -4.95 17.23 3.92
N ILE A 146 -4.57 18.51 4.02
CA ILE A 146 -3.49 19.07 3.19
C ILE A 146 -2.14 18.43 3.52
N GLU A 147 -1.84 18.19 4.80
CA GLU A 147 -0.61 17.51 5.19
C GLU A 147 -0.54 16.09 4.63
N LEU A 148 -1.65 15.32 4.67
CA LEU A 148 -1.72 14.00 4.05
C LEU A 148 -1.49 14.07 2.54
N ILE A 149 -2.09 15.05 1.86
CA ILE A 149 -1.89 15.24 0.41
C ILE A 149 -0.42 15.54 0.10
N ILE A 150 0.20 16.46 0.82
CA ILE A 150 1.61 16.79 0.66
C ILE A 150 2.49 15.56 0.89
N LEU A 151 2.21 14.79 1.95
CA LEU A 151 2.97 13.61 2.32
C LEU A 151 2.91 12.54 1.23
N ILE A 152 1.71 12.23 0.70
CA ILE A 152 1.54 11.25 -0.38
C ILE A 152 2.24 11.71 -1.66
N ASN A 153 2.12 12.98 -2.04
CA ASN A 153 2.81 13.52 -3.21
C ASN A 153 4.34 13.44 -3.05
N LYS A 154 4.88 13.73 -1.86
CA LYS A 154 6.31 13.54 -1.56
C LYS A 154 6.73 12.08 -1.63
N LEU A 155 5.91 11.16 -1.14
CA LEU A 155 6.16 9.72 -1.25
C LEU A 155 6.28 9.31 -2.72
N PHE A 156 5.36 9.75 -3.58
CA PHE A 156 5.39 9.43 -4.99
C PHE A 156 6.61 10.04 -5.70
N THR A 157 6.97 11.29 -5.36
CA THR A 157 8.21 11.92 -5.84
C THR A 157 9.44 11.11 -5.44
N PHE A 158 9.54 10.69 -4.17
CA PHE A 158 10.66 9.87 -3.68
C PHE A 158 10.75 8.52 -4.41
N LEU A 159 9.60 7.89 -4.70
CA LEU A 159 9.51 6.65 -5.45
C LEU A 159 9.58 6.83 -6.97
N LYS A 160 9.74 8.07 -7.47
CA LYS A 160 9.76 8.41 -8.90
C LYS A 160 8.49 7.95 -9.64
N ILE A 161 7.34 8.08 -8.98
CA ILE A 161 6.03 7.84 -9.57
C ILE A 161 5.51 9.19 -10.08
N GLU A 162 5.43 9.37 -11.39
CA GLU A 162 5.13 10.68 -12.01
C GLU A 162 3.72 10.74 -12.63
N ASN A 163 3.22 9.62 -13.14
CA ASN A 163 1.96 9.59 -13.88
C ASN A 163 0.77 9.34 -12.95
N TYR A 164 0.40 10.33 -12.14
CA TYR A 164 -0.79 10.28 -11.31
C TYR A 164 -1.52 11.62 -11.29
N GLN A 165 -2.80 11.59 -10.95
CA GLN A 165 -3.64 12.76 -10.72
C GLN A 165 -4.31 12.65 -9.35
N LEU A 166 -4.33 13.74 -8.60
CA LEU A 166 -5.09 13.86 -7.37
C LEU A 166 -6.52 14.27 -7.72
N HIS A 167 -7.47 13.41 -7.39
CA HIS A 167 -8.90 13.70 -7.47
C HIS A 167 -9.45 13.96 -6.07
N ILE A 168 -10.25 15.00 -5.90
CA ILE A 168 -10.88 15.37 -4.63
C ILE A 168 -12.37 15.61 -4.81
N ASN A 169 -13.14 15.38 -3.75
CA ASN A 169 -14.55 15.72 -3.67
C ASN A 169 -14.92 16.04 -2.22
N SER A 170 -16.11 16.57 -2.01
CA SER A 170 -16.76 16.61 -0.70
C SER A 170 -18.09 15.88 -0.76
N ILE A 171 -18.26 14.91 0.14
CA ILE A 171 -19.54 14.16 0.25
C ILE A 171 -20.43 14.67 1.38
N GLY A 172 -20.02 15.76 2.05
CA GLY A 172 -20.79 16.40 3.11
C GLY A 172 -21.00 15.54 4.35
N ASN A 173 -21.95 15.95 5.17
CA ASN A 173 -22.37 15.20 6.34
C ASN A 173 -23.47 14.16 5.99
N GLN A 174 -23.99 13.44 7.00
CA GLN A 174 -25.02 12.42 6.79
C GLN A 174 -26.30 13.02 6.17
N VAL A 175 -26.74 14.21 6.61
CA VAL A 175 -27.95 14.87 6.12
C VAL A 175 -27.82 15.25 4.65
N ASP A 176 -26.63 15.74 4.25
CA ASP A 176 -26.34 16.07 2.85
C ASP A 176 -26.40 14.81 1.96
N ARG A 177 -25.78 13.72 2.45
CA ARG A 177 -25.81 12.43 1.75
C ARG A 177 -27.20 11.84 1.60
N ASP A 178 -28.02 11.90 2.65
CA ASP A 178 -29.40 11.38 2.63
C ASP A 178 -30.27 12.17 1.66
N ARG A 179 -30.13 13.50 1.64
CA ARG A 179 -30.84 14.37 0.69
C ARG A 179 -30.45 14.05 -0.76
N TYR A 180 -29.16 14.04 -1.06
CA TYR A 180 -28.68 13.75 -2.41
C TYR A 180 -28.98 12.30 -2.83
N GLY A 181 -28.94 11.36 -1.87
CA GLY A 181 -29.35 9.98 -2.08
C GLY A 181 -30.83 9.84 -2.45
N THR A 182 -31.70 10.71 -1.91
CA THR A 182 -33.11 10.76 -2.28
C THR A 182 -33.29 11.23 -3.74
N GLU A 183 -32.50 12.21 -4.19
CA GLU A 183 -32.52 12.67 -5.59
C GLU A 183 -32.05 11.57 -6.55
N ILE A 184 -30.96 10.85 -6.21
CA ILE A 184 -30.51 9.68 -6.99
C ILE A 184 -31.60 8.62 -7.06
N LYS A 185 -32.24 8.28 -5.93
CA LYS A 185 -33.34 7.30 -5.88
C LYS A 185 -34.50 7.72 -6.79
N SER A 186 -34.87 8.98 -6.77
CA SER A 186 -35.95 9.50 -7.63
C SER A 186 -35.66 9.23 -9.09
N ILE A 187 -34.47 9.62 -9.58
CA ILE A 187 -34.07 9.40 -10.98
C ILE A 187 -33.97 7.92 -11.32
N MET A 188 -33.38 7.13 -10.45
CA MET A 188 -33.13 5.71 -10.72
C MET A 188 -34.38 4.85 -10.62
N ASN A 189 -35.41 5.24 -9.88
CA ASN A 189 -36.70 4.57 -9.86
C ASN A 189 -37.40 4.62 -11.20
N ASP A 190 -37.23 5.70 -11.96
CA ASP A 190 -37.72 5.82 -13.33
C ASP A 190 -36.88 5.00 -14.34
N ASN A 191 -35.72 4.54 -13.91
CA ASN A 191 -34.72 3.84 -14.74
C ASN A 191 -34.32 2.46 -14.21
N LEU A 192 -35.16 1.77 -13.43
CA LEU A 192 -34.85 0.48 -12.79
C LEU A 192 -34.39 -0.61 -13.76
N SER A 193 -34.84 -0.54 -15.02
CA SER A 193 -34.49 -1.54 -16.05
C SER A 193 -33.01 -1.53 -16.47
N ILE A 194 -32.27 -0.45 -16.19
CA ILE A 194 -30.84 -0.37 -16.52
C ILE A 194 -29.96 -0.90 -15.40
N LEU A 195 -30.54 -1.18 -14.22
CA LEU A 195 -29.83 -1.67 -13.05
C LEU A 195 -29.75 -3.20 -13.02
N THR A 196 -28.57 -3.71 -12.73
CA THR A 196 -28.39 -5.10 -12.30
C THR A 196 -29.00 -5.32 -10.90
N ASP A 197 -29.24 -6.57 -10.50
CA ASP A 197 -29.79 -6.85 -9.17
C ASP A 197 -28.87 -6.37 -8.03
N SER A 198 -27.55 -6.41 -8.23
CA SER A 198 -26.59 -5.84 -7.29
C SER A 198 -26.70 -4.33 -7.20
N GLU A 199 -26.89 -3.62 -8.32
CA GLU A 199 -27.05 -2.17 -8.35
C GLU A 199 -28.39 -1.73 -7.76
N LYS A 200 -29.46 -2.53 -7.86
CA LYS A 200 -30.74 -2.29 -7.16
C LYS A 200 -30.55 -2.35 -5.65
N VAL A 201 -29.80 -3.34 -5.15
CA VAL A 201 -29.45 -3.41 -3.72
C VAL A 201 -28.63 -2.21 -3.29
N THR A 202 -27.69 -1.76 -4.12
CA THR A 202 -26.89 -0.56 -3.87
C THR A 202 -27.76 0.69 -3.83
N LEU A 203 -28.71 0.85 -4.76
CA LEU A 203 -29.66 1.96 -4.78
C LEU A 203 -30.46 2.07 -3.49
N GLU A 204 -30.90 0.94 -2.94
CA GLU A 204 -31.66 0.93 -1.68
C GLU A 204 -30.82 1.29 -0.48
N LYS A 205 -29.61 0.71 -0.37
CA LYS A 205 -28.79 0.80 0.83
C LYS A 205 -27.89 2.03 0.86
N ASN A 206 -27.22 2.35 -0.25
CA ASN A 206 -26.34 3.50 -0.37
C ASN A 206 -26.34 4.02 -1.82
N PRO A 207 -27.32 4.84 -2.19
CA PRO A 207 -27.52 5.31 -3.57
C PRO A 207 -26.33 6.12 -4.11
N LEU A 208 -25.57 6.82 -3.26
CA LEU A 208 -24.40 7.59 -3.69
C LEU A 208 -23.35 6.73 -4.39
N ARG A 209 -23.24 5.44 -4.06
CA ARG A 209 -22.31 4.53 -4.73
C ARG A 209 -22.57 4.32 -6.22
N LEU A 210 -23.78 4.65 -6.68
CA LEU A 210 -24.09 4.59 -8.12
C LEU A 210 -23.35 5.68 -8.92
N LEU A 211 -22.87 6.75 -8.28
CA LEU A 211 -22.04 7.78 -8.93
C LEU A 211 -20.70 7.21 -9.41
N ASP A 212 -20.14 6.23 -8.68
CA ASP A 212 -18.89 5.53 -9.05
C ASP A 212 -19.14 4.28 -9.94
N SER A 213 -20.38 4.07 -10.39
CA SER A 213 -20.71 2.93 -11.25
C SER A 213 -19.93 3.00 -12.57
N LYS A 214 -19.45 1.85 -13.04
CA LYS A 214 -18.85 1.70 -14.38
C LYS A 214 -19.91 1.53 -15.48
N ASN A 215 -21.17 1.40 -15.12
CA ASN A 215 -22.28 1.29 -16.05
C ASN A 215 -22.58 2.65 -16.70
N VAL A 216 -22.28 2.77 -17.98
CA VAL A 216 -22.47 4.02 -18.75
C VAL A 216 -23.91 4.51 -18.68
N LYS A 217 -24.91 3.59 -18.74
CA LYS A 217 -26.33 3.96 -18.67
C LYS A 217 -26.71 4.62 -17.35
N ILE A 218 -26.11 4.19 -16.23
CA ILE A 218 -26.31 4.81 -14.92
C ILE A 218 -25.71 6.23 -14.93
N LYS A 219 -24.48 6.37 -15.44
CA LYS A 219 -23.83 7.69 -15.55
C LYS A 219 -24.65 8.65 -16.40
N ASP A 220 -25.16 8.18 -17.52
CA ASP A 220 -26.02 9.00 -18.42
C ASP A 220 -27.30 9.40 -17.69
N ALA A 221 -27.99 8.50 -17.00
CA ALA A 221 -29.20 8.79 -16.25
C ALA A 221 -28.96 9.81 -15.12
N LEU A 222 -27.81 9.71 -14.43
CA LEU A 222 -27.43 10.61 -13.33
C LEU A 222 -26.78 11.91 -13.81
N SER A 223 -26.50 12.08 -15.10
CA SER A 223 -25.84 13.27 -15.63
C SER A 223 -26.65 14.56 -15.46
N SER A 224 -27.96 14.46 -15.26
CA SER A 224 -28.87 15.59 -15.00
C SER A 224 -28.81 16.10 -13.55
N LEU A 225 -28.20 15.34 -12.64
CA LEU A 225 -28.01 15.78 -11.24
C LEU A 225 -27.00 16.92 -11.18
N PRO A 226 -27.26 17.97 -10.38
CA PRO A 226 -26.25 18.96 -10.07
C PRO A 226 -25.09 18.28 -9.32
N PRO A 227 -23.87 18.84 -9.37
CA PRO A 227 -22.76 18.36 -8.55
C PRO A 227 -23.15 18.27 -7.07
N LEU A 228 -22.71 17.21 -6.37
CA LEU A 228 -23.00 17.01 -4.94
C LEU A 228 -22.64 18.26 -4.10
N TYR A 229 -21.57 18.98 -4.50
CA TYR A 229 -21.16 20.23 -3.86
C TYR A 229 -22.31 21.25 -3.71
N GLU A 230 -23.20 21.39 -4.72
CA GLU A 230 -24.33 22.32 -4.68
C GLU A 230 -25.39 21.92 -3.67
N SER A 231 -25.45 20.63 -3.33
CA SER A 231 -26.36 20.07 -2.33
C SER A 231 -25.77 20.05 -0.91
N LEU A 232 -24.52 20.47 -0.71
CA LEU A 232 -23.89 20.49 0.61
C LEU A 232 -24.45 21.61 1.50
N ASN A 233 -24.44 21.40 2.81
CA ASN A 233 -24.66 22.46 3.76
C ASN A 233 -23.51 23.51 3.72
N GLU A 234 -23.78 24.71 4.21
CA GLU A 234 -22.83 25.84 4.16
C GLU A 234 -21.48 25.53 4.84
N LYS A 235 -21.47 24.73 5.94
CA LYS A 235 -20.25 24.36 6.66
C LYS A 235 -19.36 23.45 5.82
N SER A 236 -19.95 22.44 5.16
CA SER A 236 -19.22 21.51 4.28
C SER A 236 -18.73 22.21 3.01
N GLN A 237 -19.52 23.12 2.43
CA GLN A 237 -19.10 23.96 1.29
C GLN A 237 -17.89 24.81 1.68
N LYS A 238 -17.99 25.61 2.74
CA LYS A 238 -16.87 26.45 3.24
C LYS A 238 -15.61 25.64 3.55
N ARG A 239 -15.78 24.42 4.06
CA ARG A 239 -14.65 23.52 4.29
C ARG A 239 -13.98 23.13 2.99
N PHE A 240 -14.74 22.67 2.00
CA PHE A 240 -14.21 22.26 0.71
C PHE A 240 -13.57 23.43 -0.05
N ASP A 241 -14.16 24.62 -0.02
CA ASP A 241 -13.58 25.84 -0.58
C ASP A 241 -12.24 26.18 0.08
N SER A 242 -12.15 25.98 1.39
CA SER A 242 -10.90 26.21 2.12
C SER A 242 -9.82 25.20 1.74
N VAL A 243 -10.18 23.93 1.51
CA VAL A 243 -9.27 22.89 1.01
C VAL A 243 -8.76 23.24 -0.38
N THR A 244 -9.65 23.52 -1.33
CA THR A 244 -9.29 23.86 -2.71
C THR A 244 -8.47 25.15 -2.80
N LYS A 245 -8.83 26.18 -2.03
CA LYS A 245 -8.07 27.43 -1.93
C LYS A 245 -6.63 27.17 -1.45
N LEU A 246 -6.45 26.34 -0.42
CA LEU A 246 -5.14 26.06 0.12
C LEU A 246 -4.30 25.20 -0.83
N LEU A 247 -4.91 24.23 -1.54
CA LEU A 247 -4.24 23.46 -2.58
C LEU A 247 -3.72 24.38 -3.71
N ASN A 248 -4.54 25.32 -4.15
CA ASN A 248 -4.15 26.32 -5.16
C ASN A 248 -2.97 27.20 -4.67
N GLN A 249 -3.01 27.66 -3.42
CA GLN A 249 -1.92 28.45 -2.82
C GLN A 249 -0.61 27.67 -2.71
N LEU A 250 -0.69 26.36 -2.57
CA LEU A 250 0.46 25.44 -2.49
C LEU A 250 0.88 24.90 -3.87
N GLU A 251 0.23 25.35 -4.94
CA GLU A 251 0.50 24.91 -6.32
C GLU A 251 0.37 23.39 -6.50
N ILE A 252 -0.52 22.76 -5.71
CA ILE A 252 -0.82 21.32 -5.82
C ILE A 252 -1.94 21.15 -6.85
N ASN A 253 -1.62 20.46 -7.95
CA ASN A 253 -2.60 20.13 -8.97
C ASN A 253 -3.61 19.10 -8.48
N TYR A 254 -4.89 19.34 -8.75
CA TYR A 254 -5.99 18.42 -8.40
C TYR A 254 -7.14 18.55 -9.42
N ILE A 255 -8.01 17.56 -9.41
CA ILE A 255 -9.26 17.53 -10.16
C ILE A 255 -10.40 17.40 -9.16
N VAL A 256 -11.42 18.27 -9.25
CA VAL A 256 -12.68 18.06 -8.54
C VAL A 256 -13.46 16.99 -9.31
N ASP A 257 -13.67 15.84 -8.70
CA ASP A 257 -14.31 14.68 -9.33
C ASP A 257 -15.59 14.31 -8.56
N ASN A 258 -16.73 14.73 -9.08
CA ASN A 258 -18.05 14.53 -8.47
C ASN A 258 -18.44 13.04 -8.34
N ASN A 259 -17.74 12.14 -9.01
CA ASN A 259 -18.02 10.69 -8.96
C ASN A 259 -17.29 9.97 -7.82
N ILE A 260 -16.36 10.63 -7.13
CA ILE A 260 -15.69 10.01 -5.99
C ILE A 260 -16.59 10.06 -4.76
N VAL A 261 -17.09 8.90 -4.34
CA VAL A 261 -17.94 8.75 -3.15
C VAL A 261 -17.43 7.73 -2.16
N ARG A 262 -16.32 7.07 -2.45
CA ARG A 262 -15.66 6.03 -1.67
C ARG A 262 -16.48 4.75 -1.41
N GLY A 263 -15.78 3.63 -1.42
CA GLY A 263 -16.36 2.29 -1.21
C GLY A 263 -16.71 1.94 0.25
N LEU A 264 -16.53 2.85 1.21
CA LEU A 264 -16.76 2.63 2.65
C LEU A 264 -17.68 3.73 3.17
N ASP A 265 -18.67 3.36 3.98
CA ASP A 265 -19.77 4.25 4.36
C ASP A 265 -19.40 5.25 5.46
N TYR A 266 -18.24 5.11 6.09
CA TYR A 266 -17.81 5.95 7.19
C TYR A 266 -17.29 7.34 6.82
N TYR A 267 -17.01 7.60 5.55
CA TYR A 267 -16.46 8.89 5.12
C TYR A 267 -17.47 10.02 5.24
N ASN A 268 -16.95 11.22 5.51
CA ASN A 268 -17.67 12.48 5.48
C ASN A 268 -16.79 13.60 4.93
N ASP A 269 -17.41 14.71 4.50
CA ASP A 269 -16.72 15.88 3.96
C ASP A 269 -15.67 15.52 2.89
N THR A 270 -14.41 15.90 3.10
CA THR A 270 -13.34 15.73 2.09
C THR A 270 -13.00 14.26 1.85
N VAL A 271 -13.05 13.85 0.60
CA VAL A 271 -12.53 12.58 0.08
C VAL A 271 -11.49 12.84 -0.99
N MET A 272 -10.51 11.96 -1.07
CA MET A 272 -9.37 12.12 -1.97
C MET A 272 -8.91 10.78 -2.56
N GLU A 273 -8.46 10.81 -3.80
CA GLU A 273 -8.00 9.63 -4.52
C GLU A 273 -6.90 10.00 -5.50
N TRP A 274 -5.78 9.29 -5.47
CA TRP A 274 -4.71 9.39 -6.47
C TRP A 274 -4.91 8.31 -7.51
N LYS A 275 -5.12 8.71 -8.75
CA LYS A 275 -5.40 7.83 -9.88
C LYS A 275 -4.26 7.85 -10.90
N THR A 276 -4.09 6.74 -11.63
CA THR A 276 -3.13 6.61 -12.73
C THR A 276 -3.72 5.79 -13.87
N ASP A 277 -3.38 6.11 -15.09
CA ASP A 277 -3.74 5.35 -16.29
C ASP A 277 -2.87 4.10 -16.51
N LYS A 278 -1.78 3.95 -15.75
CA LYS A 278 -0.79 2.87 -15.93
C LYS A 278 -1.23 1.51 -15.37
N LEU A 279 -2.26 1.48 -14.52
CA LEU A 279 -2.75 0.25 -13.88
C LEU A 279 -4.04 -0.30 -14.51
N GLY A 280 -4.46 0.23 -15.66
CA GLY A 280 -5.67 -0.20 -16.37
C GLY A 280 -6.96 0.15 -15.60
N SER A 281 -7.89 -0.80 -15.49
CA SER A 281 -9.21 -0.55 -14.87
C SER A 281 -9.18 -0.32 -13.35
N GLN A 282 -8.04 -0.53 -12.71
CA GLN A 282 -7.83 -0.32 -11.27
C GLN A 282 -6.87 0.85 -11.07
N ASP A 283 -7.36 2.04 -11.40
CA ASP A 283 -6.60 3.29 -11.52
C ASP A 283 -6.20 3.94 -10.18
N ALA A 284 -6.92 3.67 -9.08
CA ALA A 284 -6.61 4.23 -7.77
C ALA A 284 -5.34 3.64 -7.15
N ILE A 285 -4.34 4.46 -6.86
CA ILE A 285 -3.09 4.09 -6.18
C ILE A 285 -3.24 4.26 -4.66
N CYS A 286 -3.76 5.39 -4.25
CA CYS A 286 -3.99 5.81 -2.88
C CYS A 286 -5.36 6.43 -2.76
N ALA A 287 -6.01 6.27 -1.61
CA ALA A 287 -7.31 6.83 -1.41
C ALA A 287 -7.62 7.04 0.07
N GLY A 288 -8.45 8.04 0.38
CA GLY A 288 -8.81 8.35 1.75
C GLY A 288 -9.81 9.47 1.87
N GLY A 289 -9.83 10.07 3.05
CA GLY A 289 -10.74 11.17 3.36
C GLY A 289 -10.98 11.30 4.85
N ARG A 290 -11.89 12.19 5.20
CA ARG A 290 -12.34 12.41 6.57
C ARG A 290 -13.40 11.39 6.97
N TYR A 291 -13.33 10.93 8.21
CA TYR A 291 -14.23 9.91 8.75
C TYR A 291 -14.58 10.14 10.24
N ASP A 292 -14.96 11.37 10.57
CA ASP A 292 -15.28 11.79 11.94
C ASP A 292 -16.37 10.93 12.59
N TYR A 293 -17.35 10.47 11.80
CA TYR A 293 -18.48 9.69 12.32
C TYR A 293 -18.14 8.23 12.66
N LEU A 294 -17.06 7.67 12.15
CA LEU A 294 -16.66 6.29 12.43
C LEU A 294 -16.47 6.06 13.94
N ILE A 295 -15.78 6.98 14.60
CA ILE A 295 -15.49 6.87 16.02
C ILE A 295 -16.73 7.20 16.85
N GLN A 296 -17.48 8.22 16.45
CA GLN A 296 -18.70 8.63 17.13
C GLN A 296 -19.77 7.52 17.10
N SER A 297 -20.03 6.92 15.93
CA SER A 297 -21.06 5.89 15.78
C SER A 297 -20.74 4.60 16.53
N ASN A 298 -19.45 4.19 16.52
CA ASN A 298 -19.05 2.91 17.07
C ASN A 298 -18.71 2.96 18.57
N TYR A 299 -18.24 4.10 19.04
CA TYR A 299 -17.67 4.24 20.39
C TYR A 299 -18.27 5.40 21.19
N SER A 300 -19.21 6.17 20.63
CA SER A 300 -19.84 7.35 21.25
C SER A 300 -18.82 8.42 21.68
N ILE A 301 -17.72 8.53 20.95
CA ILE A 301 -16.64 9.51 21.19
C ILE A 301 -16.62 10.49 20.01
N ASP A 302 -16.79 11.78 20.32
CA ASP A 302 -16.65 12.85 19.32
C ASP A 302 -15.16 13.13 19.06
N MET A 303 -14.64 12.56 17.96
CA MET A 303 -13.22 12.63 17.60
C MET A 303 -13.08 12.81 16.10
N PRO A 304 -12.64 13.98 15.64
CA PRO A 304 -12.30 14.20 14.24
C PRO A 304 -11.20 13.26 13.80
N ALA A 305 -11.38 12.64 12.63
CA ALA A 305 -10.41 11.73 12.07
C ALA A 305 -10.31 11.85 10.53
N VAL A 306 -9.11 11.72 10.02
CA VAL A 306 -8.83 11.73 8.58
C VAL A 306 -7.67 10.79 8.30
N GLY A 307 -7.75 10.04 7.21
CA GLY A 307 -6.69 9.10 6.85
C GLY A 307 -6.64 8.80 5.36
N VAL A 308 -5.56 8.17 4.96
CA VAL A 308 -5.36 7.67 3.60
C VAL A 308 -4.73 6.29 3.65
N ALA A 309 -5.06 5.46 2.67
CA ALA A 309 -4.45 4.15 2.51
C ALA A 309 -4.06 3.88 1.06
N LEU A 310 -2.98 3.14 0.87
CA LEU A 310 -2.48 2.74 -0.44
C LEU A 310 -2.11 1.25 -0.47
N GLY A 311 -2.31 0.62 -1.62
CA GLY A 311 -1.93 -0.77 -1.87
C GLY A 311 -0.50 -0.86 -2.36
N ILE A 312 0.32 -1.65 -1.66
CA ILE A 312 1.76 -1.77 -1.95
C ILE A 312 1.99 -2.46 -3.30
N GLU A 313 1.22 -3.49 -3.61
CA GLU A 313 1.35 -4.23 -4.89
C GLU A 313 1.11 -3.33 -6.10
N ARG A 314 0.26 -2.29 -5.96
CA ARG A 314 0.05 -1.28 -7.02
C ARG A 314 1.28 -0.39 -7.20
N LEU A 315 1.92 0.01 -6.11
CA LEU A 315 3.20 0.74 -6.17
C LEU A 315 4.29 -0.12 -6.80
N VAL A 316 4.39 -1.41 -6.42
CA VAL A 316 5.35 -2.34 -7.02
C VAL A 316 5.14 -2.45 -8.53
N GLU A 317 3.89 -2.57 -9.01
CA GLU A 317 3.61 -2.61 -10.43
C GLU A 317 4.03 -1.31 -11.15
N LEU A 318 3.83 -0.15 -10.53
CA LEU A 318 4.29 1.14 -11.09
C LEU A 318 5.82 1.23 -11.13
N LEU A 319 6.51 0.81 -10.06
CA LEU A 319 7.97 0.80 -10.02
C LEU A 319 8.57 -0.16 -11.07
N LYS A 320 7.92 -1.30 -11.33
CA LYS A 320 8.32 -2.22 -12.39
C LYS A 320 8.19 -1.59 -13.78
N ILE A 321 7.11 -0.86 -14.04
CA ILE A 321 6.91 -0.14 -15.31
C ILE A 321 8.03 0.88 -15.51
N ASN A 322 8.44 1.58 -14.46
CA ASN A 322 9.48 2.61 -14.50
C ASN A 322 10.91 2.04 -14.42
N GLN A 323 11.07 0.72 -14.29
CA GLN A 323 12.37 0.03 -14.18
C GLN A 323 13.27 0.61 -13.07
N THR A 324 12.69 1.04 -11.96
CA THR A 324 13.38 1.78 -10.88
C THR A 324 14.09 0.89 -9.85
N SER A 325 14.11 -0.45 -10.02
CA SER A 325 14.86 -1.29 -9.09
C SER A 325 16.35 -1.28 -9.41
N SER A 326 17.17 -0.99 -8.42
CA SER A 326 18.60 -1.31 -8.47
C SER A 326 18.75 -2.79 -8.11
N ASN A 327 19.14 -3.60 -9.06
CA ASN A 327 19.63 -4.94 -8.75
C ASN A 327 20.91 -4.79 -7.92
N GLU A 328 20.88 -5.27 -6.67
CA GLU A 328 22.07 -5.33 -5.85
C GLU A 328 23.12 -6.22 -6.52
N THR A 329 24.31 -5.69 -6.72
CA THR A 329 25.41 -6.46 -7.31
C THR A 329 25.86 -7.53 -6.32
N LYS A 330 25.79 -8.79 -6.72
CA LYS A 330 26.27 -9.94 -5.91
C LYS A 330 27.62 -10.38 -6.40
N TYR A 331 28.53 -10.62 -5.48
CA TYR A 331 29.89 -11.07 -5.79
C TYR A 331 30.06 -12.52 -5.37
N ALA A 332 30.56 -13.36 -6.27
CA ALA A 332 30.89 -14.74 -5.95
C ALA A 332 32.26 -14.83 -5.26
N ILE A 333 32.35 -15.64 -4.22
CA ILE A 333 33.62 -16.02 -3.60
C ILE A 333 33.88 -17.50 -3.95
N LEU A 334 34.99 -17.77 -4.60
CA LEU A 334 35.43 -19.07 -5.09
C LEU A 334 36.56 -19.62 -4.22
N ASN A 335 36.61 -20.92 -4.06
CA ASN A 335 37.67 -21.62 -3.38
C ASN A 335 38.60 -22.29 -4.40
N ASP A 336 39.90 -21.97 -4.36
CA ASP A 336 40.92 -22.56 -5.25
C ASP A 336 41.49 -23.89 -4.70
N SER A 337 41.14 -24.28 -3.48
CA SER A 337 41.63 -25.52 -2.87
C SER A 337 40.58 -26.23 -2.03
N SER A 338 40.18 -27.41 -2.45
CA SER A 338 39.25 -28.26 -1.69
C SER A 338 39.80 -28.76 -0.35
N GLU A 339 41.10 -28.67 -0.14
CA GLU A 339 41.76 -29.17 1.11
C GLU A 339 41.64 -28.18 2.27
N HIS A 340 41.37 -26.90 2.02
CA HIS A 340 41.37 -25.83 3.03
C HIS A 340 40.03 -25.15 3.25
N ILE A 341 38.93 -25.91 3.28
CA ILE A 341 37.55 -25.37 3.42
C ILE A 341 37.41 -24.49 4.67
N SER A 342 38.02 -24.88 5.80
CA SER A 342 37.92 -24.07 7.03
C SER A 342 38.54 -22.68 6.89
N LEU A 343 39.65 -22.58 6.14
CA LEU A 343 40.31 -21.31 5.88
C LEU A 343 39.50 -20.48 4.88
N PHE A 344 38.98 -21.10 3.83
CA PHE A 344 38.03 -20.46 2.90
C PHE A 344 36.84 -19.82 3.60
N MET A 345 36.21 -20.55 4.54
CA MET A 345 35.10 -20.05 5.33
C MET A 345 35.48 -18.85 6.20
N LYS A 346 36.64 -18.92 6.86
CA LYS A 346 37.18 -17.82 7.70
C LYS A 346 37.44 -16.57 6.85
N MET A 347 38.07 -16.72 5.71
CA MET A 347 38.37 -15.60 4.78
C MET A 347 37.11 -15.01 4.18
N SER A 348 36.16 -15.85 3.80
CA SER A 348 34.86 -15.40 3.30
C SER A 348 34.09 -14.57 4.34
N GLU A 349 34.13 -14.98 5.60
CA GLU A 349 33.51 -14.25 6.71
C GLU A 349 34.24 -12.93 7.01
N LEU A 350 35.56 -12.94 6.91
CA LEU A 350 36.34 -11.72 7.04
C LEU A 350 35.99 -10.69 5.95
N ILE A 351 35.83 -11.14 4.70
CA ILE A 351 35.38 -10.27 3.59
C ILE A 351 34.02 -9.68 3.89
N ARG A 352 33.02 -10.48 4.31
CA ARG A 352 31.67 -9.99 4.65
C ARG A 352 31.70 -8.98 5.80
N SER A 353 32.48 -9.26 6.84
CA SER A 353 32.60 -8.37 8.00
C SER A 353 33.30 -7.05 7.65
N THR A 354 34.28 -7.09 6.74
CA THR A 354 35.00 -5.90 6.28
C THR A 354 34.13 -5.03 5.36
N TYR A 355 33.27 -5.67 4.55
CA TYR A 355 32.46 -5.01 3.53
C TYR A 355 30.94 -5.27 3.69
N PRO A 356 30.31 -4.89 4.81
CA PRO A 356 28.94 -5.26 5.14
C PRO A 356 27.87 -4.61 4.23
N LYS A 357 28.28 -3.68 3.38
CA LYS A 357 27.39 -3.02 2.39
C LYS A 357 27.27 -3.76 1.06
N HIS A 358 28.09 -4.80 0.88
CA HIS A 358 28.11 -5.58 -0.36
C HIS A 358 27.63 -7.00 -0.11
N SER A 359 27.05 -7.62 -1.13
CA SER A 359 26.50 -8.97 -1.07
C SER A 359 27.49 -9.97 -1.63
N PHE A 360 27.89 -10.96 -0.80
CA PHE A 360 28.87 -11.98 -1.15
C PHE A 360 28.28 -13.37 -1.04
N MET A 361 28.42 -14.17 -2.08
CA MET A 361 27.93 -15.55 -2.13
C MET A 361 29.08 -16.52 -2.32
N ASN A 362 29.28 -17.44 -1.37
CA ASN A 362 30.20 -18.53 -1.58
C ASN A 362 29.69 -19.46 -2.67
N THR A 363 30.55 -19.83 -3.59
CA THR A 363 30.28 -20.97 -4.46
C THR A 363 30.41 -22.26 -3.66
N ASP A 364 30.04 -23.40 -4.25
CA ASP A 364 30.30 -24.69 -3.62
C ASP A 364 31.81 -24.98 -3.62
N PRO A 365 32.51 -24.94 -2.45
CA PRO A 365 33.97 -25.01 -2.37
C PRO A 365 34.54 -26.40 -2.70
N GLU A 366 33.67 -27.41 -2.77
CA GLU A 366 34.08 -28.81 -3.10
C GLU A 366 33.94 -29.07 -4.62
N SER A 367 33.31 -28.16 -5.36
CA SER A 367 33.17 -28.31 -6.80
C SER A 367 34.41 -27.81 -7.56
N SER A 368 34.62 -28.30 -8.79
CA SER A 368 35.75 -27.89 -9.61
C SER A 368 35.76 -26.37 -9.86
N MET A 369 36.95 -25.75 -9.98
CA MET A 369 37.10 -24.33 -10.27
C MET A 369 36.30 -23.89 -11.52
N SER A 370 36.26 -24.71 -12.57
CA SER A 370 35.49 -24.43 -13.77
C SER A 370 33.99 -24.36 -13.51
N SER A 371 33.46 -25.20 -12.62
CA SER A 371 32.06 -25.16 -12.17
C SER A 371 31.78 -23.91 -11.36
N GLN A 372 32.65 -23.57 -10.43
CA GLN A 372 32.56 -22.37 -9.60
C GLN A 372 32.58 -21.10 -10.47
N ILE A 373 33.49 -20.98 -11.43
CA ILE A 373 33.57 -19.86 -12.38
C ILE A 373 32.28 -19.75 -13.21
N LYS A 374 31.78 -20.88 -13.72
CA LYS A 374 30.53 -20.90 -14.51
C LYS A 374 29.33 -20.39 -13.68
N TYR A 375 29.29 -20.73 -12.40
CA TYR A 375 28.27 -20.24 -11.51
C TYR A 375 28.46 -18.73 -11.20
N ALA A 376 29.70 -18.32 -10.90
CA ALA A 376 30.04 -16.93 -10.61
C ALA A 376 29.68 -15.99 -11.76
N LYS A 377 29.96 -16.39 -13.03
CA LYS A 377 29.58 -15.60 -14.21
C LYS A 377 28.08 -15.41 -14.38
N LYS A 378 27.25 -16.33 -13.88
CA LYS A 378 25.80 -16.14 -13.89
C LYS A 378 25.33 -15.18 -12.79
N LEU A 379 26.08 -15.05 -11.71
CA LEU A 379 25.77 -14.18 -10.59
C LEU A 379 26.23 -12.74 -10.87
N ASN A 380 27.43 -12.61 -11.41
CA ASN A 380 28.06 -11.35 -11.77
C ASN A 380 28.98 -11.60 -12.99
N ASP A 381 28.70 -10.96 -14.10
CA ASP A 381 29.43 -11.14 -15.36
C ASP A 381 30.73 -10.33 -15.43
N LYS A 382 31.04 -9.52 -14.41
CA LYS A 382 32.23 -8.67 -14.37
C LYS A 382 33.39 -9.31 -13.64
N LEU A 383 33.14 -9.76 -12.40
CA LEU A 383 34.21 -10.30 -11.55
C LEU A 383 33.75 -11.32 -10.53
N ALA A 384 34.73 -12.08 -10.01
CA ALA A 384 34.61 -12.92 -8.83
C ALA A 384 35.85 -12.77 -7.95
N ILE A 385 35.70 -13.17 -6.69
CA ILE A 385 36.77 -13.20 -5.69
C ILE A 385 37.23 -14.65 -5.54
N ILE A 386 38.52 -14.92 -5.66
CA ILE A 386 39.09 -16.25 -5.47
C ILE A 386 39.92 -16.22 -4.19
N ILE A 387 39.66 -17.17 -3.31
CA ILE A 387 40.46 -17.41 -2.11
C ILE A 387 41.37 -18.62 -2.38
N ASN A 388 42.66 -18.38 -2.29
CA ASN A 388 43.70 -19.43 -2.33
C ASN A 388 44.55 -19.34 -1.07
N ASN A 389 44.33 -20.25 -0.14
CA ASN A 389 44.90 -20.17 1.22
C ASN A 389 44.60 -18.82 1.89
N ASN A 390 45.62 -18.03 2.22
CA ASN A 390 45.47 -16.68 2.82
C ASN A 390 45.49 -15.55 1.80
N GLN A 391 45.51 -15.86 0.50
CA GLN A 391 45.57 -14.89 -0.58
C GLN A 391 44.18 -14.66 -1.16
N ILE A 392 43.92 -13.41 -1.51
CA ILE A 392 42.69 -13.00 -2.21
C ILE A 392 43.08 -12.57 -3.63
N LYS A 393 42.40 -13.13 -4.64
CA LYS A 393 42.56 -12.73 -6.01
C LYS A 393 41.21 -12.22 -6.55
N VAL A 394 41.21 -11.13 -7.28
CA VAL A 394 40.06 -10.67 -8.07
C VAL A 394 40.24 -11.21 -9.49
N HIS A 395 39.25 -11.98 -9.94
CA HIS A 395 39.18 -12.49 -11.30
C HIS A 395 38.21 -11.60 -12.11
N ASN A 396 38.74 -10.85 -13.05
CA ASN A 396 37.96 -10.08 -13.99
C ASN A 396 37.51 -10.97 -15.16
N PHE A 397 36.23 -11.12 -15.39
CA PHE A 397 35.68 -11.97 -16.45
C PHE A 397 35.71 -11.35 -17.83
N GLN A 398 35.93 -10.03 -17.95
CA GLN A 398 35.97 -9.33 -19.27
C GLN A 398 37.28 -9.55 -20.01
N ASP A 399 38.39 -9.47 -19.29
CA ASP A 399 39.74 -9.65 -19.85
C ASP A 399 40.42 -10.94 -19.38
N ASN A 400 39.72 -11.73 -18.55
CA ASN A 400 40.22 -12.97 -17.96
C ASN A 400 41.47 -12.79 -17.10
N SER A 401 41.74 -11.57 -16.61
CA SER A 401 42.87 -11.28 -15.72
C SER A 401 42.56 -11.72 -14.27
N GLN A 402 43.64 -12.04 -13.55
CA GLN A 402 43.58 -12.29 -12.12
C GLN A 402 44.64 -11.42 -11.44
N VAL A 403 44.21 -10.67 -10.42
CA VAL A 403 45.07 -9.79 -9.64
C VAL A 403 45.02 -10.21 -8.20
N GLU A 404 46.21 -10.48 -7.60
CA GLU A 404 46.31 -10.72 -6.16
C GLU A 404 46.27 -9.39 -5.42
N ILE A 405 45.48 -9.33 -4.35
CA ILE A 405 45.26 -8.12 -3.58
C ILE A 405 45.17 -8.40 -2.09
N ASP A 406 45.47 -7.39 -1.29
CA ASP A 406 45.11 -7.40 0.12
C ASP A 406 43.59 -7.15 0.29
N ILE A 407 43.00 -7.68 1.38
CA ILE A 407 41.60 -7.52 1.69
C ILE A 407 41.18 -6.03 1.71
N SER A 408 42.03 -5.13 2.20
CA SER A 408 41.79 -3.68 2.25
C SER A 408 41.64 -3.03 0.88
N GLN A 409 42.22 -3.64 -0.15
CA GLN A 409 42.17 -3.15 -1.55
C GLN A 409 40.93 -3.62 -2.31
N LEU A 410 40.17 -4.57 -1.76
CA LEU A 410 39.01 -5.14 -2.43
C LEU A 410 37.94 -4.08 -2.75
N ASN A 411 37.84 -3.02 -1.94
CA ASN A 411 36.91 -1.92 -2.19
C ASN A 411 37.10 -1.23 -3.56
N ASN A 412 38.31 -1.28 -4.13
CA ASN A 412 38.60 -0.69 -5.44
C ASN A 412 37.91 -1.44 -6.60
N TYR A 413 37.42 -2.66 -6.35
CA TYR A 413 36.80 -3.55 -7.30
C TYR A 413 35.29 -3.72 -7.06
N LEU A 414 34.82 -3.35 -5.87
CA LEU A 414 33.40 -3.43 -5.49
C LEU A 414 32.69 -2.13 -5.91
N ASN A 415 31.68 -2.22 -6.77
CA ASN A 415 30.88 -1.07 -7.25
C ASN A 415 29.60 -0.88 -6.45
#